data_65382d44ad08a53a5102ebd937f66b81
#
_entry.id   65382d44ad08a53a5102ebd937f66b81
#
_cell.length_a   1.000
_cell.length_b   1.000
_cell.length_c   1.000
_cell.angle_alpha   90.00
_cell.angle_beta   90.00
_cell.angle_gamma   90.00
#
_symmetry.space_group_name_H-M   'P 1'
#
loop_
_entity.id
_entity.type
_entity.pdbx_description
1 polymer ?
#
loop_
_entity_poly.entity_id
_entity_poly.type
_entity_poly.pdbx_seq_one_letter_code
_entity_poly.pdbx_strand_id
1 'polypeptide(L)'
;MKKFFIILIISLPVLVSCELETSDNGDLDGFWHLTTVDTLANAVQTDMVSQKVFWSFQKDLLQLRGSTDSEKELQEFYLRFVLKDDQLLLSDIHLRDREKDDPQVDETTLPLIYIYGIRQLQESFKVLKLNNKEMIIQNNTLRLRFTKM
;
A
#
# COMPACT_ATOMS: atom_id res chain seq x y z
N MET A 1 61.72 -41.03 7.68
CA MET A 1 60.25 -41.12 7.56
C MET A 1 59.66 -39.77 7.88
N LYS A 2 59.32 -39.02 6.84
CA LYS A 2 58.68 -37.68 7.02
C LYS A 2 57.16 -37.88 6.95
N LYS A 3 56.47 -37.67 8.09
CA LYS A 3 55.02 -37.68 8.13
C LYS A 3 54.51 -36.35 7.63
N PHE A 4 53.91 -36.30 6.43
CA PHE A 4 53.19 -35.19 5.92
C PHE A 4 51.80 -35.14 6.61
N PHE A 5 51.59 -34.17 7.49
CA PHE A 5 50.26 -33.81 7.98
C PHE A 5 49.56 -32.94 6.91
N ILE A 6 48.63 -33.55 6.21
CA ILE A 6 47.72 -32.80 5.31
C ILE A 6 46.64 -32.20 6.21
N ILE A 7 46.75 -30.91 6.46
CA ILE A 7 45.68 -30.15 7.10
C ILE A 7 44.61 -29.87 6.04
N LEU A 8 43.55 -30.68 6.08
CA LEU A 8 42.36 -30.47 5.29
C LEU A 8 41.56 -29.29 5.88
N ILE A 9 41.77 -28.08 5.34
CA ILE A 9 40.95 -26.92 5.69
C ILE A 9 39.59 -27.13 5.03
N ILE A 10 38.63 -27.58 5.83
CA ILE A 10 37.21 -27.62 5.45
C ILE A 10 36.72 -26.16 5.49
N SER A 11 36.69 -25.49 4.32
CA SER A 11 36.00 -24.22 4.17
C SER A 11 34.49 -24.48 4.24
N LEU A 12 33.88 -24.27 5.41
CA LEU A 12 32.44 -24.21 5.56
C LEU A 12 31.95 -22.97 4.71
N PRO A 13 31.08 -23.16 3.72
CA PRO A 13 30.37 -22.03 3.15
C PRO A 13 29.45 -21.47 4.25
N VAL A 14 29.73 -20.29 4.72
CA VAL A 14 28.80 -19.51 5.52
C VAL A 14 27.65 -19.15 4.55
N LEU A 15 26.59 -19.95 4.60
CA LEU A 15 25.33 -19.60 3.99
C LEU A 15 24.81 -18.39 4.77
N VAL A 16 25.14 -17.20 4.30
CA VAL A 16 24.42 -15.98 4.70
C VAL A 16 23.01 -16.18 4.20
N SER A 17 22.16 -16.71 5.07
CA SER A 17 20.73 -16.70 4.87
C SER A 17 20.32 -15.23 4.82
N CYS A 18 20.09 -14.69 3.63
CA CYS A 18 19.32 -13.49 3.47
C CYS A 18 17.92 -13.84 3.99
N GLU A 19 17.61 -13.46 5.23
CA GLU A 19 16.24 -13.47 5.70
C GLU A 19 15.47 -12.50 4.81
N LEU A 20 14.67 -13.04 3.90
CA LEU A 20 13.64 -12.27 3.21
C LEU A 20 12.68 -11.82 4.30
N GLU A 21 12.76 -10.55 4.67
CA GLU A 21 11.77 -9.94 5.54
C GLU A 21 10.40 -10.09 4.88
N THR A 22 9.62 -11.04 5.36
CA THR A 22 8.24 -11.22 4.94
C THR A 22 7.37 -10.19 5.63
N SER A 23 6.41 -9.64 4.92
CA SER A 23 5.41 -8.76 5.50
C SER A 23 4.39 -9.57 6.29
N ASP A 24 4.00 -9.08 7.47
CA ASP A 24 3.07 -9.76 8.39
C ASP A 24 1.61 -9.28 8.23
N ASN A 25 1.27 -8.59 7.13
CA ASN A 25 -0.07 -8.00 6.94
C ASN A 25 -1.10 -8.99 6.39
N GLY A 26 -0.73 -10.27 6.19
CA GLY A 26 -1.64 -11.31 5.70
C GLY A 26 -2.26 -10.96 4.35
N ASP A 27 -3.58 -11.06 4.25
CA ASP A 27 -4.32 -10.81 3.01
C ASP A 27 -4.25 -9.35 2.55
N LEU A 28 -3.88 -8.40 3.42
CA LEU A 28 -3.76 -6.98 3.07
C LEU A 28 -2.61 -6.73 2.09
N ASP A 29 -1.50 -7.46 2.24
CA ASP A 29 -0.34 -7.28 1.36
C ASP A 29 -0.68 -7.52 -0.10
N GLY A 30 -0.10 -6.72 -0.96
CA GLY A 30 -0.23 -6.85 -2.40
C GLY A 30 -0.82 -5.63 -3.08
N PHE A 31 -1.35 -5.85 -4.27
CA PHE A 31 -1.76 -4.83 -5.20
C PHE A 31 -3.27 -4.84 -5.39
N TRP A 32 -3.94 -3.74 -5.07
CA TRP A 32 -5.38 -3.61 -5.00
C TRP A 32 -5.90 -2.55 -5.97
N HIS A 33 -6.80 -2.93 -6.84
CA HIS A 33 -7.52 -2.02 -7.74
C HIS A 33 -8.77 -1.46 -7.05
N LEU A 34 -8.86 -0.13 -6.92
CA LEU A 34 -10.06 0.55 -6.43
C LEU A 34 -11.16 0.47 -7.50
N THR A 35 -12.21 -0.30 -7.25
CA THR A 35 -13.27 -0.56 -8.24
C THR A 35 -14.52 0.27 -8.01
N THR A 36 -14.80 0.67 -6.75
CA THR A 36 -16.01 1.42 -6.42
C THR A 36 -15.77 2.35 -5.24
N VAL A 37 -16.32 3.54 -5.33
CA VAL A 37 -16.41 4.52 -4.24
C VAL A 37 -17.87 4.83 -3.97
N ASP A 38 -18.38 4.46 -2.80
CA ASP A 38 -19.73 4.81 -2.34
C ASP A 38 -19.64 6.03 -1.42
N THR A 39 -20.36 7.10 -1.74
CA THR A 39 -20.53 8.26 -0.86
C THR A 39 -21.72 8.03 0.05
N LEU A 40 -21.49 7.90 1.36
CA LEU A 40 -22.51 7.45 2.30
C LEU A 40 -23.63 8.49 2.55
N ALA A 41 -23.31 9.79 2.46
CA ALA A 41 -24.25 10.86 2.75
C ALA A 41 -25.44 10.92 1.77
N ASN A 42 -25.25 10.53 0.51
CA ASN A 42 -26.26 10.62 -0.56
C ASN A 42 -26.47 9.31 -1.31
N ALA A 43 -25.86 8.21 -0.84
CA ALA A 43 -25.88 6.88 -1.44
C ALA A 43 -25.43 6.86 -2.93
N VAL A 44 -24.58 7.81 -3.34
CA VAL A 44 -24.01 7.83 -4.70
C VAL A 44 -22.87 6.83 -4.77
N GLN A 45 -22.97 5.92 -5.74
CA GLN A 45 -21.93 4.98 -6.08
C GLN A 45 -21.20 5.45 -7.33
N THR A 46 -19.87 5.57 -7.24
CA THR A 46 -18.99 5.89 -8.36
C THR A 46 -18.27 4.62 -8.81
N ASP A 47 -18.46 4.24 -10.08
CA ASP A 47 -17.71 3.16 -10.71
C ASP A 47 -16.31 3.66 -11.06
N MET A 48 -15.29 2.96 -10.56
CA MET A 48 -13.87 3.27 -10.75
C MET A 48 -13.14 2.23 -11.62
N VAL A 49 -13.86 1.26 -12.19
CA VAL A 49 -13.25 0.14 -12.92
C VAL A 49 -12.45 0.61 -14.13
N SER A 50 -12.95 1.62 -14.86
CA SER A 50 -12.23 2.22 -16.00
C SER A 50 -11.03 3.05 -15.58
N GLN A 51 -11.00 3.53 -14.35
CA GLN A 51 -9.89 4.25 -13.75
C GLN A 51 -8.87 3.25 -13.17
N LYS A 52 -7.63 3.39 -13.55
CA LYS A 52 -6.55 2.51 -13.05
C LYS A 52 -6.00 3.09 -11.75
N VAL A 53 -6.78 3.01 -10.67
CA VAL A 53 -6.43 3.54 -9.35
C VAL A 53 -6.06 2.38 -8.43
N PHE A 54 -4.84 2.38 -7.91
CA PHE A 54 -4.29 1.25 -7.17
C PHE A 54 -3.70 1.66 -5.83
N TRP A 55 -3.90 0.78 -4.85
CA TRP A 55 -3.24 0.77 -3.55
C TRP A 55 -2.33 -0.45 -3.47
N SER A 56 -1.07 -0.26 -3.10
CA SER A 56 -0.11 -1.34 -2.92
C SER A 56 0.42 -1.34 -1.51
N PHE A 57 0.12 -2.39 -0.76
CA PHE A 57 0.58 -2.59 0.62
C PHE A 57 1.80 -3.49 0.66
N GLN A 58 2.84 -3.05 1.36
CA GLN A 58 4.03 -3.83 1.60
C GLN A 58 4.70 -3.38 2.90
N LYS A 59 4.89 -4.30 3.84
CA LYS A 59 5.42 -4.01 5.18
C LYS A 59 4.56 -2.97 5.90
N ASP A 60 5.06 -1.77 6.13
CA ASP A 60 4.37 -0.64 6.76
C ASP A 60 4.10 0.52 5.78
N LEU A 61 4.34 0.28 4.49
CA LEU A 61 4.21 1.26 3.43
C LEU A 61 3.02 0.97 2.52
N LEU A 62 2.19 1.98 2.29
CA LEU A 62 1.17 2.02 1.27
C LEU A 62 1.63 2.95 0.15
N GLN A 63 1.70 2.43 -1.07
CA GLN A 63 1.89 3.22 -2.28
C GLN A 63 0.56 3.40 -3.00
N LEU A 64 0.25 4.64 -3.40
CA LEU A 64 -0.88 4.99 -4.25
C LEU A 64 -0.36 5.41 -5.61
N ARG A 65 -0.91 4.80 -6.66
CA ARG A 65 -0.55 5.12 -8.04
C ARG A 65 -1.70 4.82 -8.99
N GLY A 66 -1.64 5.41 -10.17
CA GLY A 66 -2.64 5.10 -11.18
C GLY A 66 -2.59 6.00 -12.40
N SER A 67 -3.59 5.80 -13.24
CA SER A 67 -3.87 6.66 -14.39
C SER A 67 -5.37 6.84 -14.56
N THR A 68 -5.77 7.90 -15.23
CA THR A 68 -7.16 8.09 -15.64
C THR A 68 -7.50 7.17 -16.82
N ASP A 69 -8.79 7.06 -17.14
CA ASP A 69 -9.30 6.37 -18.33
C ASP A 69 -8.69 6.89 -19.65
N SER A 70 -8.27 8.15 -19.69
CA SER A 70 -7.53 8.79 -20.80
C SER A 70 -6.02 8.56 -20.74
N GLU A 71 -5.54 7.59 -19.94
CA GLU A 71 -4.11 7.22 -19.75
C GLU A 71 -3.22 8.34 -19.18
N LYS A 72 -3.81 9.40 -18.65
CA LYS A 72 -3.05 10.42 -17.94
C LYS A 72 -2.61 9.88 -16.57
N GLU A 73 -1.30 9.86 -16.31
CA GLU A 73 -0.76 9.45 -15.02
C GLU A 73 -1.29 10.33 -13.89
N LEU A 74 -1.68 9.69 -12.79
CA LEU A 74 -2.04 10.35 -11.55
C LEU A 74 -0.80 10.61 -10.70
N GLN A 75 -0.89 11.60 -9.83
CA GLN A 75 0.15 11.84 -8.84
C GLN A 75 0.28 10.63 -7.92
N GLU A 76 1.49 10.14 -7.72
CA GLU A 76 1.80 9.03 -6.81
C GLU A 76 2.05 9.55 -5.40
N PHE A 77 1.71 8.71 -4.40
CA PHE A 77 1.91 8.99 -2.98
C PHE A 77 2.45 7.78 -2.25
N TYR A 78 3.12 8.04 -1.14
CA TYR A 78 3.52 7.03 -0.15
C TYR A 78 2.96 7.43 1.21
N LEU A 79 2.44 6.44 1.93
CA LEU A 79 1.85 6.60 3.25
C LEU A 79 2.37 5.51 4.18
N ARG A 80 2.32 5.80 5.48
CA ARG A 80 2.41 4.76 6.51
C ARG A 80 1.02 4.24 6.82
N PHE A 81 0.94 2.96 7.15
CA PHE A 81 -0.32 2.37 7.60
C PHE A 81 -0.10 1.44 8.79
N VAL A 82 -1.16 1.27 9.56
CA VAL A 82 -1.27 0.28 10.64
C VAL A 82 -2.63 -0.39 10.51
N LEU A 83 -2.64 -1.73 10.45
CA LEU A 83 -3.86 -2.53 10.55
C LEU A 83 -3.91 -3.17 11.93
N LYS A 84 -4.91 -2.82 12.74
CA LYS A 84 -5.12 -3.37 14.07
C LYS A 84 -6.62 -3.41 14.39
N ASP A 85 -7.11 -4.55 14.89
CA ASP A 85 -8.50 -4.72 15.33
C ASP A 85 -9.53 -4.27 14.26
N ASP A 86 -9.32 -4.67 13.00
CA ASP A 86 -10.13 -4.27 11.85
C ASP A 86 -10.19 -2.74 11.59
N GLN A 87 -9.22 -2.00 12.13
CA GLN A 87 -9.02 -0.59 11.82
C GLN A 87 -7.74 -0.42 10.99
N LEU A 88 -7.89 0.17 9.82
CA LEU A 88 -6.79 0.57 8.95
C LEU A 88 -6.54 2.06 9.14
N LEU A 89 -5.43 2.39 9.78
CA LEU A 89 -4.99 3.77 9.99
C LEU A 89 -3.98 4.14 8.93
N LEU A 90 -4.20 5.27 8.27
CA LEU A 90 -3.30 5.86 7.27
C LEU A 90 -2.74 7.16 7.81
N SER A 91 -1.44 7.38 7.64
CA SER A 91 -0.74 8.58 8.13
C SER A 91 0.52 8.85 7.32
N ASP A 92 1.18 9.96 7.62
CA ASP A 92 2.48 10.32 7.07
C ASP A 92 2.52 10.27 5.54
N ILE A 93 1.65 11.10 4.93
CA ILE A 93 1.45 11.12 3.48
C ILE A 93 2.54 11.96 2.81
N HIS A 94 3.26 11.36 1.87
CA HIS A 94 4.27 12.01 1.05
C HIS A 94 3.91 11.96 -0.43
N LEU A 95 4.10 13.07 -1.10
CA LEU A 95 4.03 13.15 -2.55
C LEU A 95 5.29 12.55 -3.14
N ARG A 96 5.17 11.67 -4.14
CA ARG A 96 6.34 11.19 -4.88
C ARG A 96 6.84 12.28 -5.83
N ASP A 97 7.83 13.02 -5.40
CA ASP A 97 8.51 14.06 -6.18
C ASP A 97 10.00 14.08 -5.80
N ARG A 98 10.79 13.26 -6.49
CA ARG A 98 12.22 13.09 -6.24
C ARG A 98 13.03 14.37 -6.39
N GLU A 99 12.56 15.31 -7.19
CA GLU A 99 13.22 16.61 -7.36
C GLU A 99 13.07 17.51 -6.13
N LYS A 100 11.98 17.29 -5.37
CA LYS A 100 11.65 18.03 -4.15
C LYS A 100 11.79 17.21 -2.87
N ASP A 101 12.52 16.08 -2.93
CA ASP A 101 12.75 15.19 -1.78
C ASP A 101 11.45 14.65 -1.16
N ASP A 102 10.53 14.21 -2.02
CA ASP A 102 9.26 13.59 -1.66
C ASP A 102 8.53 14.37 -0.51
N PRO A 103 8.04 15.59 -0.75
CA PRO A 103 7.52 16.46 0.29
C PRO A 103 6.28 15.87 0.97
N GLN A 104 6.15 16.15 2.27
CA GLN A 104 4.97 15.78 3.02
C GLN A 104 3.74 16.53 2.51
N VAL A 105 2.63 15.83 2.39
CA VAL A 105 1.33 16.41 2.00
C VAL A 105 0.77 17.25 3.14
N ASP A 106 0.30 18.44 2.80
CA ASP A 106 -0.39 19.38 3.67
C ASP A 106 -1.82 19.65 3.21
N GLU A 107 -2.55 20.51 3.90
CA GLU A 107 -3.94 20.86 3.57
C GLU A 107 -4.09 21.44 2.14
N THR A 108 -3.06 22.06 1.58
CA THR A 108 -3.10 22.66 0.24
C THR A 108 -2.93 21.63 -0.87
N THR A 109 -2.18 20.57 -0.60
CA THR A 109 -1.89 19.47 -1.52
C THR A 109 -2.78 18.25 -1.30
N LEU A 110 -3.48 18.18 -0.17
CA LEU A 110 -4.41 17.09 0.17
C LEU A 110 -5.45 16.79 -0.93
N PRO A 111 -6.04 17.75 -1.65
CA PRO A 111 -6.99 17.43 -2.72
C PRO A 111 -6.46 16.55 -3.84
N LEU A 112 -5.15 16.50 -4.05
CA LEU A 112 -4.52 15.65 -5.07
C LEU A 112 -4.68 14.15 -4.79
N ILE A 113 -4.87 13.76 -3.51
CA ILE A 113 -5.04 12.36 -3.10
C ILE A 113 -6.51 11.90 -3.11
N TYR A 114 -7.47 12.81 -3.33
CA TYR A 114 -8.91 12.50 -3.24
C TYR A 114 -9.38 11.41 -4.19
N ILE A 115 -8.75 11.29 -5.35
CA ILE A 115 -9.08 10.25 -6.32
C ILE A 115 -8.82 8.83 -5.79
N TYR A 116 -7.92 8.71 -4.82
CA TYR A 116 -7.61 7.45 -4.14
C TYR A 116 -8.61 7.12 -3.02
N GLY A 117 -9.58 8.00 -2.72
CA GLY A 117 -10.57 7.80 -1.66
C GLY A 117 -10.14 8.30 -0.28
N ILE A 118 -9.02 9.01 -0.18
CA ILE A 118 -8.49 9.58 1.06
C ILE A 118 -8.87 11.05 1.13
N ARG A 119 -9.37 11.53 2.27
CA ARG A 119 -9.90 12.87 2.46
C ARG A 119 -9.22 13.67 3.56
N GLN A 120 -8.39 13.02 4.38
CA GLN A 120 -7.75 13.62 5.55
C GLN A 120 -6.26 13.25 5.58
N LEU A 121 -5.45 14.10 6.22
CA LEU A 121 -4.01 13.84 6.42
C LEU A 121 -3.74 12.62 7.30
N GLN A 122 -4.67 12.31 8.20
CA GLN A 122 -4.76 11.06 8.94
C GLN A 122 -6.14 10.47 8.70
N GLU A 123 -6.18 9.32 8.06
CA GLU A 123 -7.44 8.67 7.69
C GLU A 123 -7.59 7.34 8.43
N SER A 124 -8.79 7.03 8.86
CA SER A 124 -9.11 5.77 9.53
C SER A 124 -10.28 5.09 8.84
N PHE A 125 -10.07 3.85 8.42
CA PHE A 125 -11.12 3.01 7.83
C PHE A 125 -11.37 1.79 8.68
N LYS A 126 -12.63 1.43 8.88
CA LYS A 126 -13.02 0.11 9.36
C LYS A 126 -12.93 -0.88 8.21
N VAL A 127 -12.27 -2.00 8.43
CA VAL A 127 -12.21 -3.11 7.47
C VAL A 127 -13.48 -3.94 7.62
N LEU A 128 -14.35 -3.91 6.60
CA LEU A 128 -15.60 -4.66 6.57
C LEU A 128 -15.41 -6.05 5.96
N LYS A 129 -14.49 -6.17 5.03
CA LYS A 129 -14.11 -7.42 4.37
C LYS A 129 -12.65 -7.36 3.93
N LEU A 130 -11.93 -8.42 4.17
CA LEU A 130 -10.57 -8.60 3.68
C LEU A 130 -10.30 -10.08 3.45
N ASN A 131 -9.98 -10.44 2.23
CA ASN A 131 -9.50 -11.76 1.84
C ASN A 131 -8.54 -11.64 0.66
N ASN A 132 -8.10 -12.77 0.12
CA ASN A 132 -7.12 -12.79 -0.98
C ASN A 132 -7.65 -12.31 -2.35
N LYS A 133 -8.88 -11.82 -2.43
CA LYS A 133 -9.51 -11.35 -3.69
C LYS A 133 -10.17 -9.99 -3.56
N GLU A 134 -10.71 -9.67 -2.40
CA GLU A 134 -11.58 -8.52 -2.20
C GLU A 134 -11.30 -7.84 -0.87
N MET A 135 -11.29 -6.51 -0.88
CA MET A 135 -11.20 -5.67 0.30
C MET A 135 -12.33 -4.63 0.25
N ILE A 136 -13.02 -4.47 1.38
CA ILE A 136 -14.04 -3.42 1.58
C ILE A 136 -13.67 -2.68 2.86
N ILE A 137 -13.41 -1.39 2.74
CA ILE A 137 -13.12 -0.51 3.87
C ILE A 137 -14.08 0.67 3.89
N GLN A 138 -14.36 1.21 5.06
CA GLN A 138 -15.31 2.28 5.25
C GLN A 138 -14.88 3.24 6.36
N ASN A 139 -15.06 4.53 6.11
CA ASN A 139 -15.05 5.56 7.14
C ASN A 139 -16.45 6.20 7.29
N ASN A 140 -16.55 7.37 7.90
CA ASN A 140 -17.84 8.05 8.11
C ASN A 140 -18.47 8.61 6.83
N THR A 141 -17.69 8.78 5.76
CA THR A 141 -18.11 9.45 4.53
C THR A 141 -18.10 8.56 3.30
N LEU A 142 -17.17 7.61 3.24
CA LEU A 142 -16.92 6.78 2.08
C LEU A 142 -16.87 5.30 2.44
N ARG A 143 -17.33 4.45 1.50
CA ARG A 143 -17.01 3.04 1.44
C ARG A 143 -16.24 2.76 0.16
N LEU A 144 -15.09 2.15 0.30
CA LEU A 144 -14.19 1.81 -0.79
C LEU A 144 -14.18 0.31 -1.01
N ARG A 145 -14.30 -0.13 -2.28
CA ARG A 145 -14.22 -1.53 -2.67
C ARG A 145 -13.04 -1.75 -3.59
N PHE A 146 -12.30 -2.80 -3.32
CA PHE A 146 -11.10 -3.16 -4.07
C PHE A 146 -11.15 -4.62 -4.50
N THR A 147 -10.54 -4.88 -5.65
CA THR A 147 -10.23 -6.22 -6.13
C THR A 147 -8.72 -6.40 -6.15
N LYS A 148 -8.23 -7.55 -5.65
CA LYS A 148 -6.81 -7.88 -5.68
C LYS A 148 -6.38 -8.25 -7.10
N MET A 149 -5.22 -7.74 -7.51
CA MET A 149 -4.63 -7.98 -8.83
C MET A 149 -3.69 -9.19 -8.82
#